data_20fd0cad80ab99ecf86f8c3ef0803b60
#
_entry.id   20fd0cad80ab99ecf86f8c3ef0803b60
#
_cell.length_a   1.000
_cell.length_b   1.000
_cell.length_c   1.000
_cell.angle_alpha   90.00
_cell.angle_beta   90.00
_cell.angle_gamma   90.00
#
_symmetry.space_group_name_H-M   'P 1'
#
loop_
_entity.id
_entity.type
_entity.pdbx_description
1 polymer ?
#
loop_
_entity_poly.entity_id
_entity_poly.type
_entity_poly.pdbx_seq_one_letter_code
_entity_poly.pdbx_strand_id
1 'polypeptide(L)'
;SSDLGDFNILGATLSAGVGRSNTDTKTPYNHQLQFRLNAPFTANIDDLAYQPPYLIANAKFVKEDDLGQYYLYEATFNDELAKETEYSAWLDFKKPFNFSNKVNGYIKFGGKFRQKERRLETNRRYRRMDLAEGYEPVFENMPNLTHSEFKSTYIGINDFLDTSFKSNDFLNNKYKDLNIDFALDHNAMRNFYDVNQDAYGKILTSKILKDYNGKENLWAGYIMSEINFGKYITFIPGVRYDFSDLKYNAYSGSNVPDNEDKEHEFEYERTSDKNHYGYWLPQIHLRIKPVNWIDIRLAYTETLSRPDYDLLAPRTIIKPNVNEVVWSRTNLKPALSKNYDVILTFYQPDYGIFTVSGFYKKIKNFTYTRTAYILEGTTTDPTKFDIPVSMAGGSITYPLNSPFDATLKGLEFDLQLQFRKLHNILKGVVFSANLTLMDSNMSYFETLKSRVKNPNFTPGGTEKPFMPVNSEIVYEDRLLNQPSLLFNVSLGYDYKKFSGRISCNYQDGVLVSEQHRQDAADVESTRPFTKWDMQLKYKLTNRFSLYATLSNFTKSSDRRRRDITNYPVRVEYYGSAAYVGFN
;
A
#
# COMPACT_ATOMS: atom_id res chain seq x y z
N SER A 1 -24.09 5.35 13.86
CA SER A 1 -25.12 5.67 12.86
C SER A 1 -26.49 5.37 13.42
N SER A 2 -27.44 6.26 13.24
CA SER A 2 -28.83 5.98 13.57
C SER A 2 -29.60 5.94 12.25
N ASP A 3 -30.15 4.78 11.91
CA ASP A 3 -31.20 4.68 10.92
C ASP A 3 -32.46 5.25 11.57
N LEU A 4 -33.02 6.28 10.97
CA LEU A 4 -34.25 6.91 11.44
C LEU A 4 -35.49 6.04 11.16
N GLY A 5 -35.31 4.93 10.43
CA GLY A 5 -36.29 3.92 10.11
C GLY A 5 -36.92 4.05 8.73
N ASP A 6 -37.72 3.07 8.39
CA ASP A 6 -38.51 3.03 7.16
C ASP A 6 -39.96 3.50 7.44
N PHE A 7 -40.39 4.53 6.74
CA PHE A 7 -41.74 5.07 6.84
C PHE A 7 -42.56 4.68 5.61
N ASN A 8 -43.66 4.03 5.79
CA ASN A 8 -44.58 3.69 4.69
C ASN A 8 -45.59 4.84 4.46
N ILE A 9 -45.48 5.49 3.30
CA ILE A 9 -46.34 6.61 2.89
C ILE A 9 -47.00 6.26 1.56
N LEU A 10 -48.31 6.08 1.52
CA LEU A 10 -49.07 5.81 0.29
C LEU A 10 -48.52 4.62 -0.53
N GLY A 11 -48.08 3.55 0.15
CA GLY A 11 -47.50 2.37 -0.47
C GLY A 11 -46.10 2.58 -1.06
N ALA A 12 -45.40 3.64 -0.64
CA ALA A 12 -44.00 3.86 -0.87
C ALA A 12 -43.23 3.80 0.44
N THR A 13 -41.95 3.45 0.39
CA THR A 13 -41.06 3.44 1.55
C THR A 13 -40.13 4.66 1.48
N LEU A 14 -40.11 5.45 2.53
CA LEU A 14 -39.17 6.53 2.76
C LEU A 14 -38.18 6.06 3.80
N SER A 15 -36.89 6.04 3.48
CA SER A 15 -35.81 5.65 4.39
C SER A 15 -34.84 6.81 4.57
N ALA A 16 -34.45 7.12 5.79
CA ALA A 16 -33.50 8.19 6.07
C ALA A 16 -32.51 7.76 7.17
N GLY A 17 -31.34 8.32 7.14
CA GLY A 17 -30.35 8.08 8.19
C GLY A 17 -29.33 9.19 8.30
N VAL A 18 -28.75 9.29 9.48
CA VAL A 18 -27.64 10.16 9.81
C VAL A 18 -26.53 9.38 10.48
N GLY A 19 -25.31 9.75 10.25
CA GLY A 19 -24.15 9.06 10.83
C GLY A 19 -23.05 10.02 11.21
N ARG A 20 -22.35 9.69 12.29
CA ARG A 20 -21.08 10.28 12.66
C ARG A 20 -20.09 9.17 12.96
N SER A 21 -18.90 9.26 12.40
CA SER A 21 -17.79 8.37 12.68
C SER A 21 -16.56 9.19 13.06
N ASN A 22 -15.85 8.78 14.11
CA ASN A 22 -14.54 9.31 14.47
C ASN A 22 -13.56 8.17 14.49
N THR A 23 -12.39 8.39 13.89
CA THR A 23 -11.28 7.45 13.92
C THR A 23 -10.02 8.20 14.33
N ASP A 24 -9.38 7.74 15.40
CA ASP A 24 -8.09 8.22 15.85
C ASP A 24 -7.11 7.06 15.72
N THR A 25 -6.10 7.24 14.87
CA THR A 25 -4.99 6.29 14.72
C THR A 25 -3.74 6.93 15.29
N LYS A 26 -3.16 6.29 16.27
CA LYS A 26 -1.89 6.71 16.87
C LYS A 26 -0.84 5.67 16.56
N THR A 27 0.35 6.12 16.17
CA THR A 27 1.54 5.29 16.05
C THR A 27 2.52 5.72 17.14
N PRO A 28 2.28 5.29 18.40
CA PRO A 28 3.16 5.65 19.49
C PRO A 28 4.45 4.85 19.43
N TYR A 29 5.54 5.40 19.94
CA TYR A 29 6.82 4.71 20.13
C TYR A 29 7.48 4.20 18.84
N ASN A 30 7.31 4.90 17.73
CA ASN A 30 8.16 4.67 16.56
C ASN A 30 9.55 5.27 16.83
N HIS A 31 10.36 4.49 17.53
CA HIS A 31 11.66 4.87 18.04
C HIS A 31 12.75 4.16 17.25
N GLN A 32 13.72 4.91 16.79
CA GLN A 32 14.88 4.39 16.07
C GLN A 32 16.16 4.85 16.75
N LEU A 33 16.98 3.90 17.17
CA LEU A 33 18.35 4.12 17.61
C LEU A 33 19.28 3.58 16.53
N GLN A 34 20.19 4.41 16.05
CA GLN A 34 21.18 4.02 15.06
C GLN A 34 22.53 3.89 15.76
N PHE A 35 23.02 2.66 15.80
CA PHE A 35 24.37 2.38 16.28
C PHE A 35 25.33 2.28 15.09
N ARG A 36 26.54 2.79 15.26
CA ARG A 36 27.65 2.70 14.29
C ARG A 36 28.81 1.92 14.88
N LEU A 37 29.41 1.11 14.06
CA LEU A 37 30.68 0.45 14.34
C LEU A 37 31.81 1.32 13.80
N ASN A 38 32.79 1.64 14.63
CA ASN A 38 34.01 2.28 14.17
C ASN A 38 35.06 1.23 13.80
N ALA A 39 34.81 0.54 12.70
CA ALA A 39 35.80 -0.38 12.13
C ALA A 39 35.94 -0.13 10.63
N PRO A 40 37.18 -0.20 10.08
CA PRO A 40 37.37 -0.07 8.65
C PRO A 40 36.72 -1.24 7.94
N PHE A 41 35.86 -0.92 6.98
CA PHE A 41 35.26 -1.90 6.09
C PHE A 41 36.17 -2.14 4.89
N THR A 42 36.64 -3.37 4.72
CA THR A 42 37.30 -3.80 3.49
C THR A 42 36.52 -4.94 2.86
N ALA A 43 35.85 -4.67 1.73
CA ALA A 43 35.26 -5.71 0.90
C ALA A 43 36.11 -5.92 -0.34
N ASN A 44 36.31 -7.18 -0.74
CA ASN A 44 36.89 -7.48 -2.04
C ASN A 44 35.83 -7.17 -3.12
N ILE A 45 36.19 -6.37 -4.14
CA ILE A 45 35.31 -6.00 -5.25
C ILE A 45 34.80 -7.25 -5.99
N ASP A 46 35.60 -8.28 -6.11
CA ASP A 46 35.23 -9.55 -6.77
C ASP A 46 34.13 -10.27 -6.01
N ASP A 47 34.11 -10.22 -4.68
CA ASP A 47 33.03 -10.77 -3.86
C ASP A 47 31.72 -10.01 -4.06
N LEU A 48 31.77 -8.68 -4.27
CA LEU A 48 30.61 -7.83 -4.53
C LEU A 48 29.96 -8.11 -5.90
N ALA A 49 30.74 -8.60 -6.87
CA ALA A 49 30.23 -8.91 -8.20
C ALA A 49 29.37 -10.19 -8.25
N TYR A 50 29.63 -11.14 -7.34
CA TYR A 50 29.01 -12.48 -7.38
C TYR A 50 28.14 -12.82 -6.19
N GLN A 51 28.19 -12.04 -5.11
CA GLN A 51 27.38 -12.27 -3.92
C GLN A 51 26.58 -11.03 -3.53
N PRO A 52 25.36 -11.20 -2.99
CA PRO A 52 24.58 -10.10 -2.47
C PRO A 52 25.38 -9.32 -1.41
N PRO A 53 25.41 -7.97 -1.46
CA PRO A 53 26.17 -7.14 -0.51
C PRO A 53 25.88 -7.44 0.95
N TYR A 54 24.63 -7.81 1.28
CA TYR A 54 24.25 -8.17 2.65
C TYR A 54 24.89 -9.48 3.16
N LEU A 55 25.18 -10.43 2.26
CA LEU A 55 25.89 -11.67 2.64
C LEU A 55 27.35 -11.38 2.97
N ILE A 56 27.97 -10.46 2.24
CA ILE A 56 29.35 -10.06 2.45
C ILE A 56 29.47 -9.23 3.72
N ALA A 57 28.56 -8.27 3.89
CA ALA A 57 28.54 -7.42 5.06
C ALA A 57 28.37 -8.22 6.35
N ASN A 58 27.32 -9.02 6.46
CA ASN A 58 26.97 -9.70 7.70
C ASN A 58 27.98 -10.80 8.09
N ALA A 59 28.57 -11.49 7.12
CA ALA A 59 29.54 -12.56 7.42
C ALA A 59 30.86 -12.05 8.05
N LYS A 60 31.19 -10.76 7.89
CA LYS A 60 32.49 -10.21 8.34
C LYS A 60 32.39 -9.19 9.47
N PHE A 61 31.20 -8.62 9.76
CA PHE A 61 31.08 -7.41 10.58
C PHE A 61 30.32 -7.53 11.88
N VAL A 62 29.50 -8.54 12.05
CA VAL A 62 28.72 -8.71 13.27
C VAL A 62 29.30 -9.90 14.02
N LYS A 63 30.43 -9.69 14.68
CA LYS A 63 30.94 -10.60 15.67
C LYS A 63 30.54 -10.09 17.04
N GLU A 64 30.15 -10.97 17.93
CA GLU A 64 29.84 -10.68 19.32
C GLU A 64 31.01 -9.95 20.01
N ASP A 65 32.24 -10.26 19.63
CA ASP A 65 33.46 -9.66 20.14
C ASP A 65 33.61 -8.17 19.80
N ASP A 66 32.89 -7.67 18.79
CA ASP A 66 32.98 -6.28 18.34
C ASP A 66 31.89 -5.38 18.93
N LEU A 67 30.95 -5.92 19.72
CA LEU A 67 29.81 -5.14 20.26
C LEU A 67 30.25 -3.94 21.10
N GLY A 68 31.36 -4.05 21.83
CA GLY A 68 31.91 -2.93 22.61
C GLY A 68 32.34 -1.73 21.77
N GLN A 69 32.65 -1.94 20.48
CA GLN A 69 33.06 -0.88 19.54
C GLN A 69 31.90 -0.11 18.94
N TYR A 70 30.65 -0.59 19.12
CA TYR A 70 29.47 0.12 18.65
C TYR A 70 29.15 1.31 19.56
N TYR A 71 28.74 2.39 18.95
CA TYR A 71 28.27 3.57 19.66
C TYR A 71 26.97 4.10 19.07
N LEU A 72 26.14 4.65 19.92
CA LEU A 72 24.90 5.31 19.54
C LEU A 72 25.23 6.60 18.78
N TYR A 73 24.95 6.61 17.50
CA TYR A 73 25.23 7.73 16.60
C TYR A 73 24.09 8.75 16.60
N GLU A 74 22.86 8.26 16.43
CA GLU A 74 21.68 9.11 16.42
C GLU A 74 20.48 8.40 17.02
N ALA A 75 19.57 9.19 17.56
CA ALA A 75 18.29 8.73 18.06
C ALA A 75 17.16 9.55 17.44
N THR A 76 16.15 8.86 16.94
CA THR A 76 14.95 9.46 16.35
C THR A 76 13.72 8.90 17.03
N PHE A 77 12.77 9.77 17.35
CA PHE A 77 11.45 9.40 17.80
C PHE A 77 10.39 10.01 16.87
N ASN A 78 9.48 9.18 16.44
CA ASN A 78 8.36 9.56 15.57
C ASN A 78 7.04 9.21 16.25
N ASP A 79 6.15 10.16 16.39
CA ASP A 79 4.77 9.96 16.82
C ASP A 79 3.84 10.54 15.76
N GLU A 80 2.94 9.73 15.24
CA GLU A 80 1.99 10.14 14.21
C GLU A 80 0.57 9.98 14.76
N LEU A 81 -0.22 11.03 14.61
CA LEU A 81 -1.63 11.06 14.95
C LEU A 81 -2.45 11.38 13.72
N ALA A 82 -3.19 10.41 13.22
CA ALA A 82 -4.19 10.61 12.19
C ALA A 82 -5.58 10.64 12.83
N LYS A 83 -6.29 11.76 12.64
CA LYS A 83 -7.69 11.91 13.05
C LYS A 83 -8.58 12.04 11.84
N GLU A 84 -9.68 11.33 11.85
CA GLU A 84 -10.71 11.42 10.82
C GLU A 84 -12.08 11.51 11.46
N THR A 85 -12.86 12.51 11.05
CA THR A 85 -14.27 12.67 11.44
C THR A 85 -15.10 12.70 10.19
N GLU A 86 -16.13 11.88 10.14
CA GLU A 86 -17.09 11.83 9.05
C GLU A 86 -18.51 12.07 9.57
N TYR A 87 -19.24 12.98 8.93
CA TYR A 87 -20.67 13.16 9.07
C TYR A 87 -21.35 12.73 7.79
N SER A 88 -22.44 12.00 7.90
CA SER A 88 -23.24 11.61 6.75
C SER A 88 -24.72 11.74 7.01
N ALA A 89 -25.46 12.07 5.95
CA ALA A 89 -26.94 12.06 5.95
C ALA A 89 -27.39 11.50 4.59
N TRP A 90 -28.45 10.73 4.61
CA TRP A 90 -29.03 10.17 3.38
C TRP A 90 -30.55 10.08 3.48
N LEU A 91 -31.20 10.16 2.33
CA LEU A 91 -32.63 10.03 2.16
C LEU A 91 -32.93 9.25 0.89
N ASP A 92 -33.71 8.19 1.03
CA ASP A 92 -34.11 7.30 -0.07
C ASP A 92 -35.64 7.18 -0.12
N PHE A 93 -36.19 7.25 -1.33
CA PHE A 93 -37.58 6.99 -1.62
C PHE A 93 -37.70 5.79 -2.55
N LYS A 94 -38.51 4.79 -2.20
CA LYS A 94 -38.77 3.57 -2.98
C LYS A 94 -40.25 3.39 -3.18
N LYS A 95 -40.69 3.30 -4.43
CA LYS A 95 -42.09 3.05 -4.81
C LYS A 95 -42.17 1.76 -5.62
N PRO A 96 -42.83 0.69 -5.12
CA PRO A 96 -43.12 -0.50 -5.89
C PRO A 96 -44.18 -0.21 -6.96
N PHE A 97 -44.09 -0.94 -8.06
CA PHE A 97 -45.11 -0.95 -9.11
C PHE A 97 -45.43 -2.39 -9.53
N ASN A 98 -46.63 -2.60 -9.98
CA ASN A 98 -47.11 -3.87 -10.53
C ASN A 98 -48.01 -3.56 -11.71
N PHE A 99 -47.45 -3.65 -12.93
CA PHE A 99 -48.22 -3.40 -14.15
C PHE A 99 -49.03 -4.65 -14.58
N SER A 100 -48.54 -5.83 -14.25
CA SER A 100 -49.22 -7.07 -14.54
C SER A 100 -48.57 -8.23 -13.72
N ASN A 101 -49.20 -9.41 -13.70
CA ASN A 101 -48.61 -10.60 -13.09
C ASN A 101 -47.23 -10.99 -13.68
N LYS A 102 -46.85 -10.41 -14.84
CA LYS A 102 -45.57 -10.68 -15.52
C LYS A 102 -44.60 -9.53 -15.41
N VAL A 103 -45.04 -8.30 -15.05
CA VAL A 103 -44.15 -7.12 -15.02
C VAL A 103 -44.36 -6.38 -13.71
N ASN A 104 -43.39 -6.48 -12.83
CA ASN A 104 -43.39 -5.82 -11.52
C ASN A 104 -41.98 -5.31 -11.17
N GLY A 105 -41.89 -4.48 -10.17
CA GLY A 105 -40.60 -3.93 -9.75
C GLY A 105 -40.77 -2.75 -8.80
N TYR A 106 -39.77 -1.90 -8.78
CA TYR A 106 -39.80 -0.63 -8.05
C TYR A 106 -38.95 0.43 -8.73
N ILE A 107 -39.27 1.68 -8.45
CA ILE A 107 -38.40 2.83 -8.72
C ILE A 107 -37.85 3.29 -7.37
N LYS A 108 -36.55 3.60 -7.36
CA LYS A 108 -35.84 4.14 -6.19
C LYS A 108 -35.04 5.37 -6.60
N PHE A 109 -35.15 6.44 -5.82
CA PHE A 109 -34.28 7.62 -5.94
C PHE A 109 -33.91 8.13 -4.56
N GLY A 110 -32.81 8.84 -4.49
CA GLY A 110 -32.34 9.33 -3.21
C GLY A 110 -31.14 10.25 -3.33
N GLY A 111 -30.73 10.76 -2.17
CA GLY A 111 -29.58 11.63 -2.04
C GLY A 111 -28.76 11.28 -0.82
N LYS A 112 -27.47 11.57 -0.91
CA LYS A 112 -26.50 11.41 0.19
C LYS A 112 -25.61 12.62 0.28
N PHE A 113 -25.44 13.12 1.48
CA PHE A 113 -24.40 14.08 1.84
C PHE A 113 -23.39 13.41 2.75
N ARG A 114 -22.11 13.74 2.56
CA ARG A 114 -21.02 13.30 3.43
C ARG A 114 -19.99 14.41 3.54
N GLN A 115 -19.66 14.78 4.77
CA GLN A 115 -18.56 15.67 5.08
C GLN A 115 -17.50 14.87 5.83
N LYS A 116 -16.27 14.94 5.35
CA LYS A 116 -15.14 14.26 5.94
C LYS A 116 -14.05 15.27 6.25
N GLU A 117 -13.52 15.23 7.45
CA GLU A 117 -12.37 16.00 7.89
C GLU A 117 -11.28 15.04 8.33
N ARG A 118 -10.08 15.21 7.77
CA ARG A 118 -8.92 14.41 8.11
C ARG A 118 -7.74 15.30 8.45
N ARG A 119 -7.04 14.96 9.52
CA ARG A 119 -5.83 15.64 9.97
C ARG A 119 -4.74 14.60 10.23
N LEU A 120 -3.57 14.83 9.67
CA LEU A 120 -2.35 14.11 10.00
C LEU A 120 -1.42 15.07 10.73
N GLU A 121 -0.96 14.66 11.89
CA GLU A 121 0.02 15.38 12.71
C GLU A 121 1.17 14.47 13.01
N THR A 122 2.38 14.94 12.74
CA THR A 122 3.62 14.23 13.03
C THR A 122 4.40 14.98 14.07
N ASN A 123 4.83 14.29 15.10
CA ASN A 123 5.77 14.82 16.09
C ASN A 123 7.05 13.99 15.98
N ARG A 124 8.09 14.57 15.43
CA ARG A 124 9.39 13.94 15.32
C ARG A 124 10.41 14.67 16.16
N ARG A 125 11.21 13.91 16.88
CA ARG A 125 12.35 14.40 17.65
C ARG A 125 13.58 13.64 17.20
N TYR A 126 14.72 14.33 17.21
CA TYR A 126 15.99 13.79 16.73
C TYR A 126 17.14 14.37 17.55
N ARG A 127 18.19 13.61 17.70
CA ARG A 127 19.46 14.09 18.22
C ARG A 127 20.62 13.24 17.72
N ARG A 128 21.71 13.93 17.39
CA ARG A 128 23.02 13.32 17.20
C ARG A 128 23.57 12.97 18.60
N MET A 129 23.75 11.68 18.86
CA MET A 129 24.17 11.19 20.17
C MET A 129 25.69 11.05 20.31
N ASP A 130 26.43 11.25 19.22
CA ASP A 130 27.89 11.34 19.20
C ASP A 130 28.43 12.77 19.43
N LEU A 131 27.56 13.75 19.61
CA LEU A 131 27.89 15.13 19.96
C LEU A 131 27.58 15.39 21.44
N ALA A 132 28.31 16.33 22.06
CA ALA A 132 28.17 16.69 23.49
C ALA A 132 26.72 17.01 23.87
N GLU A 133 26.04 17.79 23.04
CA GLU A 133 24.63 18.16 23.23
C GLU A 133 23.67 16.98 23.29
N GLY A 134 24.08 15.82 22.76
CA GLY A 134 23.27 14.59 22.76
C GLY A 134 23.63 13.65 23.90
N TYR A 135 24.90 13.32 24.08
CA TYR A 135 25.31 12.33 25.09
C TYR A 135 25.41 12.91 26.51
N GLU A 136 25.79 14.18 26.71
CA GLU A 136 25.92 14.76 28.05
C GLU A 136 24.61 14.72 28.86
N PRO A 137 23.47 15.22 28.36
CA PRO A 137 22.21 15.11 29.08
C PRO A 137 21.78 13.65 29.32
N VAL A 138 22.13 12.72 28.42
CA VAL A 138 21.83 11.31 28.59
C VAL A 138 22.61 10.71 29.76
N PHE A 139 23.91 10.96 29.86
CA PHE A 139 24.70 10.48 30.99
C PHE A 139 24.33 11.16 32.33
N GLU A 140 23.84 12.39 32.30
CA GLU A 140 23.27 13.03 33.51
C GLU A 140 22.00 12.29 33.96
N ASN A 141 21.11 11.95 33.04
CA ASN A 141 19.84 11.28 33.34
C ASN A 141 20.01 9.76 33.60
N MET A 142 21.00 9.14 33.00
CA MET A 142 21.28 7.70 33.07
C MET A 142 22.78 7.44 33.30
N PRO A 143 23.31 7.75 34.52
CA PRO A 143 24.75 7.74 34.78
C PRO A 143 25.40 6.35 34.75
N ASN A 144 24.60 5.30 34.76
CA ASN A 144 25.08 3.90 34.72
C ASN A 144 25.10 3.31 33.30
N LEU A 145 24.79 4.08 32.26
CA LEU A 145 24.89 3.59 30.87
C LEU A 145 26.34 3.24 30.54
N THR A 146 26.48 2.14 29.83
CA THR A 146 27.78 1.65 29.35
C THR A 146 28.36 2.57 28.30
N HIS A 147 29.60 2.98 28.49
CA HIS A 147 30.34 3.72 27.47
C HIS A 147 30.80 2.78 26.34
N SER A 148 30.91 3.31 25.13
CA SER A 148 31.54 2.58 24.04
C SER A 148 33.05 2.42 24.26
N GLU A 149 33.60 1.26 23.96
CA GLU A 149 35.05 1.02 24.01
C GLU A 149 35.79 1.88 22.95
N PHE A 150 35.10 2.28 21.87
CA PHE A 150 35.67 3.16 20.87
C PHE A 150 36.03 4.55 21.45
N LYS A 151 35.12 5.13 22.24
CA LYS A 151 35.31 6.42 22.88
C LYS A 151 34.47 6.52 24.13
N SER A 152 35.12 6.82 25.26
CA SER A 152 34.47 6.85 26.57
C SER A 152 33.41 7.92 26.76
N THR A 153 33.30 8.89 25.87
CA THR A 153 32.21 9.88 25.84
C THR A 153 30.97 9.38 25.09
N TYR A 154 31.06 8.25 24.32
CA TYR A 154 29.97 7.77 23.52
C TYR A 154 29.19 6.68 24.24
N ILE A 155 27.87 6.64 23.98
CA ILE A 155 26.96 5.64 24.55
C ILE A 155 27.17 4.32 23.82
N GLY A 156 27.48 3.24 24.55
CA GLY A 156 27.65 1.90 24.03
C GLY A 156 26.32 1.21 23.71
N ILE A 157 26.39 0.05 23.03
CA ILE A 157 25.21 -0.74 22.65
C ILE A 157 24.76 -1.71 23.76
N ASN A 158 25.63 -2.03 24.71
CA ASN A 158 25.46 -3.17 25.61
C ASN A 158 24.17 -3.12 26.45
N ASP A 159 23.75 -1.92 26.90
CA ASP A 159 22.52 -1.74 27.69
C ASP A 159 21.22 -1.89 26.87
N PHE A 160 21.36 -1.99 25.56
CA PHE A 160 20.24 -2.15 24.63
C PHE A 160 20.12 -3.57 24.07
N LEU A 161 20.96 -4.51 24.53
CA LEU A 161 20.95 -5.89 24.05
C LEU A 161 19.87 -6.72 24.74
N ASP A 162 19.13 -7.49 23.96
CA ASP A 162 18.23 -8.53 24.46
C ASP A 162 19.03 -9.80 24.78
N THR A 163 19.37 -9.97 26.07
CA THR A 163 20.12 -11.14 26.55
C THR A 163 19.36 -12.45 26.42
N SER A 164 18.05 -12.40 26.20
CA SER A 164 17.21 -13.58 26.00
C SER A 164 17.12 -14.03 24.54
N PHE A 165 17.59 -13.21 23.61
CA PHE A 165 17.52 -13.47 22.18
C PHE A 165 18.37 -14.67 21.80
N LYS A 166 17.77 -15.61 21.06
CA LYS A 166 18.44 -16.76 20.48
C LYS A 166 17.98 -16.95 19.04
N SER A 167 18.86 -16.70 18.11
CA SER A 167 18.56 -16.91 16.68
C SER A 167 18.85 -18.34 16.26
N ASN A 168 17.92 -19.25 16.52
CA ASN A 168 18.06 -20.65 16.09
C ASN A 168 17.60 -20.90 14.65
N ASP A 169 16.98 -19.95 13.98
CA ASP A 169 16.31 -20.14 12.68
C ASP A 169 16.41 -18.90 11.77
N PHE A 170 17.51 -18.16 11.88
CA PHE A 170 17.69 -16.95 11.07
C PHE A 170 17.62 -17.27 9.57
N LEU A 171 16.76 -16.57 8.84
CA LEU A 171 16.48 -16.78 7.42
C LEU A 171 16.12 -18.25 7.08
N ASN A 172 15.40 -18.95 7.96
CA ASN A 172 15.05 -20.36 7.84
C ASN A 172 16.28 -21.28 7.70
N ASN A 173 17.37 -20.98 8.37
CA ASN A 173 18.66 -21.67 8.27
C ASN A 173 19.23 -21.79 6.85
N LYS A 174 18.79 -20.92 5.94
CA LYS A 174 19.27 -20.93 4.56
C LYS A 174 20.75 -20.58 4.46
N TYR A 175 21.25 -19.78 5.39
CA TYR A 175 22.63 -19.32 5.46
C TYR A 175 23.19 -19.70 6.82
N LYS A 176 23.66 -20.92 6.96
CA LYS A 176 24.15 -21.49 8.24
C LYS A 176 25.31 -20.70 8.88
N ASP A 177 26.03 -19.93 8.06
CA ASP A 177 27.18 -19.14 8.50
C ASP A 177 26.81 -17.70 8.86
N LEU A 178 25.52 -17.32 8.72
CA LEU A 178 24.97 -16.04 9.11
C LEU A 178 24.14 -16.19 10.38
N ASN A 179 24.78 -16.06 11.51
CA ASN A 179 24.10 -15.93 12.78
C ASN A 179 23.97 -14.45 13.15
N ILE A 180 22.77 -14.00 13.47
CA ILE A 180 22.57 -12.79 14.25
C ILE A 180 22.56 -13.25 15.70
N ASP A 181 23.63 -12.98 16.40
CA ASP A 181 23.80 -13.47 17.78
C ASP A 181 23.22 -12.51 18.82
N PHE A 182 22.71 -11.36 18.39
CA PHE A 182 22.09 -10.37 19.27
C PHE A 182 20.83 -9.72 18.65
N ALA A 183 19.97 -9.23 19.51
CA ALA A 183 18.87 -8.32 19.16
C ALA A 183 18.85 -7.16 20.16
N LEU A 184 18.15 -6.07 19.79
CA LEU A 184 17.94 -4.95 20.70
C LEU A 184 16.69 -5.18 21.55
N ASP A 185 16.76 -4.85 22.83
CA ASP A 185 15.64 -4.90 23.77
C ASP A 185 14.74 -3.67 23.57
N HIS A 186 13.52 -3.90 23.13
CA HIS A 186 12.50 -2.85 22.96
C HIS A 186 12.18 -2.09 24.26
N ASN A 187 12.24 -2.75 25.41
CA ASN A 187 11.96 -2.11 26.68
C ASN A 187 13.11 -1.17 27.08
N ALA A 188 14.36 -1.58 26.84
CA ALA A 188 15.52 -0.73 27.05
C ALA A 188 15.47 0.51 26.14
N MET A 189 15.13 0.35 24.87
CA MET A 189 14.96 1.47 23.93
C MET A 189 13.84 2.42 24.35
N ARG A 190 12.70 1.88 24.82
CA ARG A 190 11.59 2.70 25.32
C ARG A 190 11.99 3.47 26.58
N ASN A 191 12.60 2.80 27.55
CA ASN A 191 13.07 3.43 28.78
C ASN A 191 14.09 4.54 28.48
N PHE A 192 15.01 4.29 27.56
CA PHE A 192 15.96 5.29 27.11
C PHE A 192 15.28 6.55 26.59
N TYR A 193 14.25 6.42 25.76
CA TYR A 193 13.47 7.54 25.28
C TYR A 193 12.71 8.23 26.42
N ASP A 194 11.98 7.47 27.24
CA ASP A 194 11.11 8.03 28.29
C ASP A 194 11.90 8.86 29.31
N VAL A 195 13.11 8.42 29.66
CA VAL A 195 14.00 9.11 30.59
C VAL A 195 14.70 10.33 29.96
N ASN A 196 15.01 10.26 28.65
CA ASN A 196 15.86 11.25 27.99
C ASN A 196 15.11 12.17 27.02
N GLN A 197 13.80 12.41 27.23
CA GLN A 197 13.01 13.23 26.33
C GLN A 197 13.60 14.62 26.06
N ASP A 198 14.27 15.21 27.06
CA ASP A 198 14.88 16.53 26.95
C ASP A 198 16.19 16.54 26.16
N ALA A 199 16.85 15.38 26.03
CA ALA A 199 18.03 15.22 25.19
C ALA A 199 17.68 15.23 23.67
N TYR A 200 16.42 15.00 23.33
CA TYR A 200 15.97 15.01 21.93
C TYR A 200 15.58 16.43 21.49
N GLY A 201 16.20 16.92 20.45
CA GLY A 201 15.78 18.14 19.77
C GLY A 201 14.45 17.94 19.01
N LYS A 202 13.65 18.98 18.93
CA LYS A 202 12.44 18.96 18.08
C LYS A 202 12.84 19.17 16.63
N ILE A 203 12.41 18.27 15.74
CA ILE A 203 12.53 18.48 14.31
C ILE A 203 11.23 19.02 13.75
N LEU A 204 11.23 20.31 13.44
CA LEU A 204 10.10 20.96 12.78
C LEU A 204 9.91 20.50 11.33
N THR A 205 11.00 20.20 10.63
CA THR A 205 11.00 19.83 9.21
C THR A 205 10.14 18.60 8.90
N SER A 206 10.27 17.53 9.69
CA SER A 206 9.48 16.30 9.45
C SER A 206 7.98 16.52 9.66
N LYS A 207 7.62 17.37 10.62
CA LYS A 207 6.25 17.78 10.86
C LYS A 207 5.68 18.47 9.64
N ILE A 208 6.43 19.39 9.06
CA ILE A 208 6.04 20.19 7.91
C ILE A 208 5.89 19.32 6.66
N LEU A 209 6.78 18.34 6.50
CA LEU A 209 6.78 17.46 5.33
C LEU A 209 5.56 16.52 5.25
N LYS A 210 4.96 16.19 6.39
CA LYS A 210 3.88 15.20 6.45
C LYS A 210 2.54 15.78 6.87
N ASP A 211 2.52 16.81 7.71
CA ASP A 211 1.30 17.35 8.28
C ASP A 211 0.37 17.93 7.22
N TYR A 212 -0.90 17.59 7.31
CA TYR A 212 -1.95 18.18 6.52
C TYR A 212 -3.30 18.16 7.22
N ASN A 213 -4.21 19.01 6.74
CA ASN A 213 -5.61 19.02 7.10
C ASN A 213 -6.43 19.04 5.82
N GLY A 214 -7.30 18.07 5.63
CA GLY A 214 -8.20 17.94 4.49
C GLY A 214 -9.66 17.98 4.92
N LYS A 215 -10.48 18.72 4.17
CA LYS A 215 -11.93 18.72 4.28
C LYS A 215 -12.54 18.40 2.95
N GLU A 216 -13.43 17.40 2.93
CA GLU A 216 -14.14 16.94 1.75
C GLU A 216 -15.64 16.96 1.99
N ASN A 217 -16.39 17.64 1.12
CA ASN A 217 -17.82 17.59 1.07
C ASN A 217 -18.25 16.83 -0.19
N LEU A 218 -19.08 15.82 -0.01
CA LEU A 218 -19.58 14.96 -1.09
C LEU A 218 -21.10 15.02 -1.10
N TRP A 219 -21.67 15.34 -2.25
CA TRP A 219 -23.10 15.27 -2.51
C TRP A 219 -23.34 14.25 -3.60
N ALA A 220 -24.36 13.46 -3.43
CA ALA A 220 -24.74 12.50 -4.44
C ALA A 220 -26.25 12.40 -4.55
N GLY A 221 -26.74 12.31 -5.78
CA GLY A 221 -28.13 12.01 -6.08
C GLY A 221 -28.20 10.85 -7.06
N TYR A 222 -29.22 10.01 -6.95
CA TYR A 222 -29.38 8.89 -7.86
C TYR A 222 -30.85 8.57 -8.14
N ILE A 223 -31.07 7.94 -9.28
CA ILE A 223 -32.34 7.29 -9.63
C ILE A 223 -32.04 5.91 -10.23
N MET A 224 -32.81 4.92 -9.86
CA MET A 224 -32.73 3.57 -10.39
C MET A 224 -34.10 2.89 -10.40
N SER A 225 -34.23 1.85 -11.20
CA SER A 225 -35.38 0.95 -11.20
C SER A 225 -34.91 -0.50 -11.17
N GLU A 226 -35.69 -1.38 -10.54
CA GLU A 226 -35.64 -2.81 -10.76
C GLU A 226 -36.92 -3.24 -11.44
N ILE A 227 -36.80 -3.87 -12.60
CA ILE A 227 -37.92 -4.32 -13.43
C ILE A 227 -37.80 -5.83 -13.63
N ASN A 228 -38.76 -6.57 -13.14
CA ASN A 228 -38.82 -8.03 -13.27
C ASN A 228 -39.83 -8.41 -14.37
N PHE A 229 -39.37 -9.18 -15.34
CA PHE A 229 -40.21 -9.79 -16.39
C PHE A 229 -40.42 -11.29 -16.05
N GLY A 230 -41.51 -11.56 -15.34
CA GLY A 230 -41.76 -12.86 -14.75
C GLY A 230 -40.64 -13.29 -13.81
N LYS A 231 -40.28 -14.59 -13.88
CA LYS A 231 -39.19 -15.16 -13.08
C LYS A 231 -37.84 -15.27 -13.84
N TYR A 232 -37.83 -14.83 -15.09
CA TYR A 232 -36.74 -15.13 -16.02
C TYR A 232 -35.77 -13.97 -16.22
N ILE A 233 -36.26 -12.73 -16.20
CA ILE A 233 -35.44 -11.55 -16.50
C ILE A 233 -35.61 -10.50 -15.41
N THR A 234 -34.50 -9.96 -14.92
CA THR A 234 -34.47 -8.79 -14.07
C THR A 234 -33.56 -7.75 -14.73
N PHE A 235 -34.09 -6.54 -14.93
CA PHE A 235 -33.38 -5.41 -15.52
C PHE A 235 -33.27 -4.28 -14.51
N ILE A 236 -32.05 -3.77 -14.26
CA ILE A 236 -31.78 -2.75 -13.25
C ILE A 236 -30.98 -1.61 -13.89
N PRO A 237 -31.66 -0.61 -14.49
CA PRO A 237 -31.02 0.62 -14.94
C PRO A 237 -30.93 1.61 -13.79
N GLY A 238 -29.86 2.40 -13.76
CA GLY A 238 -29.68 3.47 -12.81
C GLY A 238 -28.63 4.47 -13.24
N VAL A 239 -28.69 5.65 -12.66
CA VAL A 239 -27.69 6.70 -12.82
C VAL A 239 -27.52 7.44 -11.50
N ARG A 240 -26.28 7.74 -11.17
CA ARG A 240 -25.89 8.52 -10.00
C ARG A 240 -25.06 9.72 -10.46
N TYR A 241 -25.26 10.85 -9.83
CA TYR A 241 -24.39 12.01 -9.95
C TYR A 241 -23.67 12.22 -8.63
N ASP A 242 -22.34 12.22 -8.66
CA ASP A 242 -21.47 12.52 -7.52
C ASP A 242 -20.80 13.87 -7.73
N PHE A 243 -20.92 14.78 -6.76
CA PHE A 243 -20.18 16.03 -6.72
C PHE A 243 -19.31 16.07 -5.47
N SER A 244 -18.05 16.49 -5.64
CA SER A 244 -17.07 16.61 -4.56
C SER A 244 -16.49 18.00 -4.53
N ASP A 245 -16.40 18.59 -3.34
CA ASP A 245 -15.70 19.83 -3.05
C ASP A 245 -14.64 19.57 -1.99
N LEU A 246 -13.38 19.88 -2.31
CA LEU A 246 -12.19 19.51 -1.56
C LEU A 246 -11.43 20.77 -1.16
N LYS A 247 -10.96 20.82 0.08
CA LYS A 247 -10.00 21.83 0.55
C LYS A 247 -8.92 21.16 1.38
N TYR A 248 -7.67 21.35 0.97
CA TYR A 248 -6.51 20.85 1.70
C TYR A 248 -5.57 21.96 2.08
N ASN A 249 -4.99 21.83 3.25
CA ASN A 249 -3.94 22.69 3.77
C ASN A 249 -2.75 21.82 4.14
N ALA A 250 -1.56 22.26 3.79
CA ALA A 250 -0.30 21.60 4.09
C ALA A 250 0.81 22.63 4.28
N TYR A 251 2.04 22.24 4.07
CA TYR A 251 3.19 23.13 4.13
C TYR A 251 4.08 22.92 2.92
N SER A 252 4.68 24.00 2.40
CA SER A 252 5.72 23.98 1.39
C SER A 252 6.96 24.65 1.93
N GLY A 253 8.13 24.29 1.42
CA GLY A 253 9.33 24.93 1.85
C GLY A 253 10.62 24.29 1.31
N SER A 254 11.73 24.86 1.72
CA SER A 254 13.06 24.43 1.29
C SER A 254 13.91 24.06 2.50
N ASN A 255 14.59 22.94 2.42
CA ASN A 255 15.63 22.61 3.38
C ASN A 255 16.82 23.53 3.11
N VAL A 256 17.13 24.41 4.06
CA VAL A 256 18.26 25.31 3.94
C VAL A 256 19.52 24.48 4.14
N PRO A 257 20.49 24.52 3.19
CA PRO A 257 21.78 23.88 3.39
C PRO A 257 22.46 24.58 4.54
N ASP A 258 22.73 23.85 5.59
CA ASP A 258 23.30 24.47 6.75
C ASP A 258 24.57 23.80 7.26
N ASN A 259 25.34 24.57 8.03
CA ASN A 259 26.48 24.11 8.80
C ASN A 259 26.07 22.89 9.63
N GLU A 260 26.98 22.00 9.92
CA GLU A 260 26.78 20.68 10.56
C GLU A 260 25.86 20.68 11.79
N ASP A 261 25.64 21.84 12.45
CA ASP A 261 24.81 22.00 13.63
C ASP A 261 23.34 22.38 13.36
N LYS A 262 22.97 22.72 12.11
CA LYS A 262 21.64 23.21 11.74
C LYS A 262 20.93 22.35 10.67
N GLU A 263 21.23 21.08 10.63
CA GLU A 263 20.72 20.08 9.67
C GLU A 263 19.19 20.10 9.50
N HIS A 264 18.50 20.93 10.29
CA HIS A 264 17.07 20.91 10.45
C HIS A 264 16.36 22.27 10.36
N GLU A 265 17.07 23.34 10.03
CA GLU A 265 16.40 24.60 9.70
C GLU A 265 15.77 24.49 8.31
N PHE A 266 14.49 24.76 8.26
CA PHE A 266 13.67 24.65 7.08
C PHE A 266 12.80 25.90 6.96
N GLU A 267 12.98 26.64 5.90
CA GLU A 267 12.08 27.73 5.59
C GLU A 267 10.80 27.18 4.99
N TYR A 268 9.67 27.47 5.61
CA TYR A 268 8.39 26.94 5.19
C TYR A 268 7.26 27.94 5.30
N GLU A 269 6.28 27.72 4.47
CA GLU A 269 5.03 28.47 4.48
C GLU A 269 3.81 27.54 4.47
N ARG A 270 2.69 28.05 4.91
CA ARG A 270 1.42 27.34 4.83
C ARG A 270 0.85 27.44 3.44
N THR A 271 0.47 26.30 2.89
CA THR A 271 -0.20 26.22 1.57
C THR A 271 -1.64 25.77 1.74
N SER A 272 -2.52 26.27 0.87
CA SER A 272 -3.94 25.90 0.83
C SER A 272 -4.36 25.78 -0.62
N ASP A 273 -5.06 24.71 -0.94
CA ASP A 273 -5.58 24.47 -2.28
C ASP A 273 -6.99 23.88 -2.23
N LYS A 274 -7.78 24.11 -3.29
CA LYS A 274 -9.16 23.66 -3.42
C LYS A 274 -9.36 23.02 -4.77
N ASN A 275 -10.23 22.02 -4.81
CA ASN A 275 -10.66 21.40 -6.04
C ASN A 275 -12.12 20.99 -5.95
N HIS A 276 -12.80 20.95 -7.09
CA HIS A 276 -14.15 20.43 -7.19
C HIS A 276 -14.33 19.67 -8.50
N TYR A 277 -15.15 18.65 -8.46
CA TYR A 277 -15.48 17.85 -9.64
C TYR A 277 -16.83 17.15 -9.49
N GLY A 278 -17.48 16.89 -10.62
CA GLY A 278 -18.73 16.15 -10.68
C GLY A 278 -18.71 15.10 -11.78
N TYR A 279 -19.33 13.95 -11.51
CA TYR A 279 -19.37 12.82 -12.42
C TYR A 279 -20.75 12.18 -12.48
N TRP A 280 -21.18 11.86 -13.69
CA TRP A 280 -22.32 10.98 -13.93
C TRP A 280 -21.82 9.54 -13.99
N LEU A 281 -22.47 8.67 -13.21
CA LEU A 281 -22.11 7.28 -13.03
C LEU A 281 -23.29 6.39 -13.41
N PRO A 282 -23.48 6.10 -14.70
CA PRO A 282 -24.52 5.18 -15.14
C PRO A 282 -24.18 3.76 -14.73
N GLN A 283 -25.24 2.97 -14.47
CA GLN A 283 -25.15 1.53 -14.23
C GLN A 283 -26.34 0.81 -14.84
N ILE A 284 -26.09 -0.30 -15.49
CA ILE A 284 -27.09 -1.15 -16.10
C ILE A 284 -26.76 -2.60 -15.75
N HIS A 285 -27.70 -3.32 -15.15
CA HIS A 285 -27.56 -4.74 -14.89
C HIS A 285 -28.71 -5.48 -15.55
N LEU A 286 -28.39 -6.59 -16.20
CA LEU A 286 -29.35 -7.51 -16.77
C LEU A 286 -29.06 -8.91 -16.24
N ARG A 287 -30.06 -9.51 -15.61
CA ARG A 287 -30.02 -10.88 -15.14
C ARG A 287 -31.03 -11.73 -15.91
N ILE A 288 -30.59 -12.87 -16.43
CA ILE A 288 -31.40 -13.80 -17.19
C ILE A 288 -31.30 -15.19 -16.53
N LYS A 289 -32.44 -15.77 -16.17
CA LYS A 289 -32.56 -17.12 -15.64
C LYS A 289 -33.40 -17.99 -16.58
N PRO A 290 -32.79 -18.54 -17.65
CA PRO A 290 -33.55 -19.35 -18.62
C PRO A 290 -34.11 -20.63 -17.99
N VAL A 291 -33.37 -21.18 -17.04
CA VAL A 291 -33.75 -22.34 -16.20
C VAL A 291 -33.27 -22.14 -14.76
N ASN A 292 -33.73 -22.96 -13.83
CA ASN A 292 -33.44 -22.76 -12.40
C ASN A 292 -31.97 -22.97 -12.02
N TRP A 293 -31.20 -23.64 -12.85
CA TRP A 293 -29.79 -23.98 -12.60
C TRP A 293 -28.79 -23.14 -13.42
N ILE A 294 -29.27 -22.18 -14.25
CA ILE A 294 -28.42 -21.22 -14.99
C ILE A 294 -28.81 -19.80 -14.62
N ASP A 295 -27.83 -18.99 -14.26
CA ASP A 295 -27.96 -17.56 -13.99
C ASP A 295 -26.92 -16.82 -14.87
N ILE A 296 -27.39 -15.97 -15.78
CA ILE A 296 -26.57 -15.16 -16.67
C ILE A 296 -26.73 -13.71 -16.20
N ARG A 297 -25.61 -13.02 -15.95
CA ARG A 297 -25.61 -11.60 -15.58
C ARG A 297 -24.70 -10.83 -16.50
N LEU A 298 -25.21 -9.71 -16.99
CA LEU A 298 -24.48 -8.73 -17.76
C LEU A 298 -24.51 -7.41 -16.99
N ALA A 299 -23.38 -6.75 -16.88
CA ALA A 299 -23.32 -5.46 -16.23
C ALA A 299 -22.46 -4.46 -17.02
N TYR A 300 -22.94 -3.22 -17.06
CA TYR A 300 -22.17 -2.04 -17.39
C TYR A 300 -22.24 -1.07 -16.23
N THR A 301 -21.08 -0.63 -15.71
CA THR A 301 -21.03 0.31 -14.60
C THR A 301 -19.90 1.31 -14.80
N GLU A 302 -20.14 2.56 -14.42
CA GLU A 302 -19.07 3.54 -14.26
C GLU A 302 -18.83 3.81 -12.78
N THR A 303 -17.56 3.76 -12.37
CA THR A 303 -17.13 3.89 -10.95
C THR A 303 -15.96 4.84 -10.82
N LEU A 304 -15.84 5.47 -9.65
CA LEU A 304 -14.75 6.38 -9.32
C LEU A 304 -13.82 5.77 -8.28
N SER A 305 -12.50 5.98 -8.47
CA SER A 305 -11.49 5.80 -7.44
C SER A 305 -10.85 7.16 -7.15
N ARG A 306 -11.01 7.65 -5.92
CA ARG A 306 -10.43 8.93 -5.50
C ARG A 306 -8.97 8.76 -5.14
N PRO A 307 -8.11 9.76 -5.40
CA PRO A 307 -6.74 9.76 -4.94
C PRO A 307 -6.65 9.69 -3.41
N ASP A 308 -5.55 9.16 -2.91
CA ASP A 308 -5.25 9.14 -1.48
C ASP A 308 -5.08 10.56 -0.93
N TYR A 309 -5.44 10.78 0.32
CA TYR A 309 -5.42 12.10 0.96
C TYR A 309 -4.04 12.75 0.95
N ASP A 310 -3.01 11.96 1.16
CA ASP A 310 -1.63 12.44 1.19
C ASP A 310 -1.19 13.03 -0.15
N LEU A 311 -1.68 12.45 -1.26
CA LEU A 311 -1.41 12.94 -2.61
C LEU A 311 -2.15 14.25 -2.93
N LEU A 312 -3.22 14.54 -2.20
CA LEU A 312 -4.02 15.76 -2.37
C LEU A 312 -3.52 16.95 -1.52
N ALA A 313 -2.65 16.70 -0.57
CA ALA A 313 -2.07 17.74 0.28
C ALA A 313 -1.14 18.64 -0.55
N PRO A 314 -1.41 19.96 -0.67
CA PRO A 314 -0.61 20.84 -1.53
C PRO A 314 0.77 21.11 -0.92
N ARG A 315 1.80 20.49 -1.49
CA ARG A 315 3.18 20.59 -0.99
C ARG A 315 4.16 20.85 -2.13
N THR A 316 5.16 21.66 -1.84
CA THR A 316 6.41 21.73 -2.60
C THR A 316 7.56 21.68 -1.61
N ILE A 317 8.32 20.60 -1.62
CA ILE A 317 9.42 20.38 -0.69
C ILE A 317 10.68 20.29 -1.50
N ILE A 318 11.56 21.28 -1.35
CA ILE A 318 12.81 21.40 -2.06
C ILE A 318 13.94 20.97 -1.14
N LYS A 319 14.76 20.03 -1.58
CA LYS A 319 15.95 19.55 -0.89
C LYS A 319 17.20 19.84 -1.75
N PRO A 320 17.77 21.04 -1.67
CA PRO A 320 18.87 21.45 -2.54
C PRO A 320 20.11 20.57 -2.42
N ASN A 321 20.43 20.08 -1.22
CA ASN A 321 21.64 19.28 -0.94
C ASN A 321 21.66 17.94 -1.70
N VAL A 322 20.49 17.36 -1.96
CA VAL A 322 20.36 16.10 -2.70
C VAL A 322 19.71 16.29 -4.05
N ASN A 323 19.45 17.55 -4.41
CA ASN A 323 18.82 17.94 -5.67
C ASN A 323 17.48 17.22 -5.93
N GLU A 324 16.64 17.16 -4.91
CA GLU A 324 15.33 16.51 -4.93
C GLU A 324 14.19 17.49 -4.67
N VAL A 325 13.07 17.26 -5.34
CA VAL A 325 11.80 17.94 -5.10
C VAL A 325 10.70 16.89 -4.86
N VAL A 326 9.88 17.11 -3.84
CA VAL A 326 8.59 16.41 -3.67
C VAL A 326 7.47 17.41 -3.88
N TRP A 327 6.56 17.10 -4.78
CA TRP A 327 5.49 18.00 -5.17
C TRP A 327 4.14 17.29 -5.17
N SER A 328 3.09 17.95 -4.68
CA SER A 328 1.72 17.48 -4.76
C SER A 328 0.74 18.66 -4.74
N ARG A 329 -0.47 18.48 -5.29
CA ARG A 329 -1.53 19.48 -5.35
C ARG A 329 -2.89 18.79 -5.26
N THR A 330 -3.88 19.54 -4.80
CA THR A 330 -5.27 19.07 -4.64
C THR A 330 -6.01 18.90 -5.98
N ASN A 331 -5.40 19.25 -7.11
CA ASN A 331 -6.01 19.23 -8.44
C ASN A 331 -6.09 17.84 -9.10
N LEU A 332 -5.65 16.80 -8.43
CA LEU A 332 -5.81 15.44 -8.92
C LEU A 332 -7.30 15.08 -9.09
N LYS A 333 -7.60 14.45 -10.21
CA LYS A 333 -8.95 13.97 -10.53
C LYS A 333 -9.11 12.52 -10.09
N PRO A 334 -10.31 12.09 -9.69
CA PRO A 334 -10.60 10.67 -9.53
C PRO A 334 -10.37 9.89 -10.82
N ALA A 335 -9.85 8.69 -10.68
CA ALA A 335 -9.84 7.73 -11.77
C ALA A 335 -11.27 7.26 -12.06
N LEU A 336 -11.69 7.32 -13.32
CA LEU A 336 -13.00 6.88 -13.79
C LEU A 336 -12.86 5.56 -14.53
N SER A 337 -13.47 4.51 -13.99
CA SER A 337 -13.48 3.18 -14.61
C SER A 337 -14.83 2.88 -15.26
N LYS A 338 -14.80 2.52 -16.55
CA LYS A 338 -15.92 1.92 -17.27
C LYS A 338 -15.74 0.42 -17.25
N ASN A 339 -16.69 -0.28 -16.64
CA ASN A 339 -16.62 -1.70 -16.40
C ASN A 339 -17.70 -2.43 -17.21
N TYR A 340 -17.31 -3.52 -17.86
CA TYR A 340 -18.17 -4.44 -18.59
C TYR A 340 -17.96 -5.84 -18.02
N ASP A 341 -19.01 -6.44 -17.48
CA ASP A 341 -18.93 -7.73 -16.81
C ASP A 341 -19.96 -8.71 -17.43
N VAL A 342 -19.53 -9.95 -17.62
CA VAL A 342 -20.37 -11.07 -18.02
C VAL A 342 -20.14 -12.21 -17.04
N ILE A 343 -21.19 -12.66 -16.38
CA ILE A 343 -21.11 -13.71 -15.36
C ILE A 343 -22.09 -14.84 -15.74
N LEU A 344 -21.60 -16.05 -15.79
CA LEU A 344 -22.36 -17.26 -16.04
C LEU A 344 -22.22 -18.19 -14.83
N THR A 345 -23.31 -18.44 -14.14
CA THR A 345 -23.33 -19.30 -12.95
C THR A 345 -24.19 -20.54 -13.22
N PHE A 346 -23.63 -21.70 -12.95
CA PHE A 346 -24.30 -22.99 -12.93
C PHE A 346 -24.49 -23.39 -11.46
N TYR A 347 -25.72 -23.69 -11.11
CA TYR A 347 -26.09 -24.03 -9.76
C TYR A 347 -26.80 -25.39 -9.68
N GLN A 348 -26.25 -26.29 -8.89
CA GLN A 348 -26.85 -27.57 -8.61
C GLN A 348 -26.81 -27.82 -7.09
N PRO A 349 -28.00 -27.84 -6.40
CA PRO A 349 -28.08 -27.90 -4.94
C PRO A 349 -27.33 -29.06 -4.31
N ASP A 350 -27.22 -30.19 -5.02
CA ASP A 350 -26.62 -31.41 -4.50
C ASP A 350 -25.11 -31.50 -4.72
N TYR A 351 -24.57 -30.75 -5.67
CA TYR A 351 -23.18 -30.84 -6.08
C TYR A 351 -22.40 -29.54 -5.90
N GLY A 352 -23.06 -28.38 -6.03
CA GLY A 352 -22.39 -27.10 -5.80
C GLY A 352 -22.68 -26.03 -6.85
N ILE A 353 -21.71 -25.13 -6.99
CA ILE A 353 -21.79 -23.95 -7.86
C ILE A 353 -20.52 -23.90 -8.72
N PHE A 354 -20.71 -23.59 -10.00
CA PHE A 354 -19.65 -23.24 -10.90
C PHE A 354 -19.96 -21.90 -11.57
N THR A 355 -19.06 -20.94 -11.45
CA THR A 355 -19.19 -19.61 -12.06
C THR A 355 -18.01 -19.33 -12.96
N VAL A 356 -18.31 -18.79 -14.13
CA VAL A 356 -17.33 -18.21 -15.05
C VAL A 356 -17.67 -16.74 -15.25
N SER A 357 -16.70 -15.87 -15.02
CA SER A 357 -16.86 -14.42 -15.23
C SER A 357 -15.81 -13.92 -16.21
N GLY A 358 -16.22 -13.03 -17.09
CA GLY A 358 -15.31 -12.23 -17.91
C GLY A 358 -15.52 -10.76 -17.64
N PHE A 359 -14.44 -10.01 -17.53
CA PHE A 359 -14.51 -8.57 -17.31
C PHE A 359 -13.56 -7.79 -18.23
N TYR A 360 -13.97 -6.57 -18.54
CA TYR A 360 -13.15 -5.57 -19.22
C TYR A 360 -13.36 -4.20 -18.55
N LYS A 361 -12.25 -3.55 -18.18
CA LYS A 361 -12.25 -2.25 -17.55
C LYS A 361 -11.40 -1.28 -18.36
N LYS A 362 -11.95 -0.10 -18.61
CA LYS A 362 -11.23 1.03 -19.21
C LYS A 362 -11.16 2.16 -18.19
N ILE A 363 -9.95 2.53 -17.77
CA ILE A 363 -9.72 3.44 -16.65
C ILE A 363 -9.09 4.73 -17.19
N LYS A 364 -9.77 5.84 -16.99
CA LYS A 364 -9.27 7.21 -17.27
C LYS A 364 -8.72 7.85 -16.02
N ASN A 365 -7.77 8.77 -16.18
CA ASN A 365 -7.14 9.51 -15.08
C ASN A 365 -6.54 8.59 -14.01
N PHE A 366 -5.98 7.45 -14.40
CA PHE A 366 -5.29 6.57 -13.46
C PHE A 366 -4.23 7.39 -12.70
N THR A 367 -4.28 7.35 -11.37
CA THR A 367 -3.36 8.13 -10.52
C THR A 367 -2.19 7.25 -10.10
N TYR A 368 -0.97 7.74 -10.33
CA TYR A 368 0.25 7.12 -9.83
C TYR A 368 1.28 8.18 -9.45
N THR A 369 2.25 7.81 -8.64
CA THR A 369 3.36 8.69 -8.26
C THR A 369 4.52 8.40 -9.19
N ARG A 370 5.06 9.45 -9.80
CA ARG A 370 6.22 9.40 -10.70
C ARG A 370 7.41 10.07 -10.05
N THR A 371 8.58 9.46 -10.19
CA THR A 371 9.87 10.11 -9.95
C THR A 371 10.57 10.29 -11.28
N ALA A 372 10.96 11.52 -11.60
CA ALA A 372 11.56 11.85 -12.88
C ALA A 372 12.64 12.93 -12.72
N TYR A 373 13.50 13.11 -13.73
CA TYR A 373 14.41 14.24 -13.76
C TYR A 373 13.68 15.54 -14.09
N ILE A 374 14.09 16.63 -13.46
CA ILE A 374 13.60 18.00 -13.75
C ILE A 374 14.28 18.46 -15.03
N LEU A 375 13.51 18.60 -16.11
CA LEU A 375 14.03 18.91 -17.44
C LEU A 375 13.25 20.05 -18.07
N GLU A 376 13.94 21.10 -18.49
CA GLU A 376 13.34 22.21 -19.23
C GLU A 376 12.68 21.73 -20.53
N GLY A 377 11.54 22.29 -20.88
CA GLY A 377 10.80 21.99 -22.10
C GLY A 377 10.06 20.64 -22.09
N THR A 378 10.11 19.86 -21.01
CA THR A 378 9.43 18.55 -20.89
C THR A 378 8.18 18.61 -20.00
N THR A 379 7.59 17.45 -19.67
CA THR A 379 6.48 17.37 -18.69
C THR A 379 6.95 17.74 -17.28
N THR A 380 8.26 17.66 -17.01
CA THR A 380 8.90 17.98 -15.72
C THR A 380 9.65 19.31 -15.72
N ASP A 381 9.28 20.22 -16.60
CA ASP A 381 9.82 21.59 -16.63
C ASP A 381 9.60 22.30 -15.28
N PRO A 382 10.64 22.93 -14.69
CA PRO A 382 10.56 23.59 -13.38
C PRO A 382 9.40 24.59 -13.28
N THR A 383 9.10 25.31 -14.36
CA THR A 383 8.02 26.33 -14.39
C THR A 383 6.62 25.73 -14.21
N LYS A 384 6.43 24.46 -14.53
CA LYS A 384 5.15 23.75 -14.34
C LYS A 384 4.86 23.40 -12.88
N PHE A 385 5.90 23.38 -12.06
CA PHE A 385 5.84 22.99 -10.66
C PHE A 385 6.08 24.15 -9.69
N ASP A 386 6.31 25.35 -10.24
CA ASP A 386 6.66 26.54 -9.46
C ASP A 386 7.89 26.29 -8.55
N ILE A 387 8.93 25.72 -9.13
CA ILE A 387 10.21 25.42 -8.46
C ILE A 387 11.35 26.18 -9.12
N PRO A 388 12.44 26.49 -8.38
CA PRO A 388 13.59 27.20 -8.95
C PRO A 388 14.22 26.46 -10.12
N VAL A 389 14.59 27.22 -11.17
CA VAL A 389 15.31 26.67 -12.34
C VAL A 389 16.65 26.02 -11.94
N SER A 390 17.25 26.47 -10.84
CA SER A 390 18.46 25.86 -10.27
C SER A 390 18.31 24.38 -9.90
N MET A 391 17.06 23.90 -9.75
CA MET A 391 16.77 22.49 -9.54
C MET A 391 16.77 21.65 -10.83
N ALA A 392 16.99 22.25 -12.00
CA ALA A 392 17.12 21.52 -13.26
C ALA A 392 18.25 20.49 -13.19
N GLY A 393 17.99 19.29 -13.72
CA GLY A 393 18.89 18.14 -13.62
C GLY A 393 18.75 17.33 -12.31
N GLY A 394 18.01 17.82 -11.32
CA GLY A 394 17.61 17.08 -10.13
C GLY A 394 16.43 16.15 -10.38
N SER A 395 15.92 15.55 -9.32
CA SER A 395 14.76 14.67 -9.37
C SER A 395 13.53 15.33 -8.77
N ILE A 396 12.37 15.02 -9.36
CA ILE A 396 11.06 15.40 -8.81
C ILE A 396 10.18 14.17 -8.64
N THR A 397 9.60 14.03 -7.45
CA THR A 397 8.59 13.00 -7.15
C THR A 397 7.23 13.67 -6.99
N TYR A 398 6.27 13.26 -7.81
CA TYR A 398 4.95 13.88 -7.84
C TYR A 398 3.85 12.91 -8.27
N PRO A 399 2.63 13.01 -7.70
CA PRO A 399 1.48 12.27 -8.18
C PRO A 399 0.93 12.93 -9.44
N LEU A 400 0.47 12.13 -10.38
CA LEU A 400 -0.19 12.62 -11.58
C LEU A 400 -1.36 11.73 -11.97
N ASN A 401 -2.33 12.33 -12.66
CA ASN A 401 -3.30 11.57 -13.44
C ASN A 401 -2.68 11.23 -14.79
N SER A 402 -2.61 9.96 -15.13
CA SER A 402 -2.16 9.54 -16.46
C SER A 402 -3.02 10.20 -17.55
N PRO A 403 -2.41 10.82 -18.56
CA PRO A 403 -3.14 11.30 -19.74
C PRO A 403 -3.59 10.14 -20.65
N PHE A 404 -3.10 8.93 -20.40
CA PHE A 404 -3.41 7.73 -21.17
C PHE A 404 -4.45 6.89 -20.45
N ASP A 405 -5.34 6.26 -21.22
CA ASP A 405 -6.31 5.32 -20.69
C ASP A 405 -5.59 3.99 -20.33
N ALA A 406 -5.85 3.48 -19.14
CA ALA A 406 -5.43 2.14 -18.76
C ALA A 406 -6.53 1.12 -19.07
N THR A 407 -6.14 -0.10 -19.41
CA THR A 407 -7.08 -1.20 -19.64
C THR A 407 -6.74 -2.39 -18.75
N LEU A 408 -7.78 -3.07 -18.27
CA LEU A 408 -7.66 -4.31 -17.50
C LEU A 408 -8.77 -5.26 -17.96
N LYS A 409 -8.42 -6.48 -18.35
CA LYS A 409 -9.36 -7.53 -18.74
C LYS A 409 -8.99 -8.85 -18.08
N GLY A 410 -9.96 -9.72 -17.92
CA GLY A 410 -9.67 -11.01 -17.32
C GLY A 410 -10.83 -11.98 -17.36
N LEU A 411 -10.50 -13.20 -16.95
CA LEU A 411 -11.43 -14.30 -16.74
C LEU A 411 -11.29 -14.80 -15.31
N GLU A 412 -12.42 -15.07 -14.70
CA GLU A 412 -12.50 -15.65 -13.35
C GLU A 412 -13.30 -16.93 -13.39
N PHE A 413 -12.82 -17.94 -12.68
CA PHE A 413 -13.47 -19.22 -12.50
C PHE A 413 -13.63 -19.48 -11.02
N ASP A 414 -14.83 -19.74 -10.56
CA ASP A 414 -15.12 -20.15 -9.18
C ASP A 414 -15.86 -21.49 -9.19
N LEU A 415 -15.33 -22.46 -8.44
CA LEU A 415 -15.87 -23.79 -8.32
C LEU A 415 -16.00 -24.16 -6.84
N GLN A 416 -17.20 -24.46 -6.41
CA GLN A 416 -17.51 -24.94 -5.07
C GLN A 416 -18.29 -26.24 -5.17
N LEU A 417 -17.71 -27.33 -4.67
CA LEU A 417 -18.30 -28.66 -4.72
C LEU A 417 -18.52 -29.25 -3.34
N GLN A 418 -19.65 -29.93 -3.19
CA GLN A 418 -20.04 -30.71 -2.03
C GLN A 418 -20.57 -32.06 -2.49
N PHE A 419 -20.05 -33.13 -1.93
CA PHE A 419 -20.37 -34.49 -2.39
C PHE A 419 -21.42 -35.19 -1.50
N ARG A 420 -22.45 -34.46 -1.07
CA ARG A 420 -23.46 -34.95 -0.11
C ARG A 420 -24.21 -36.20 -0.53
N LYS A 421 -24.38 -36.43 -1.84
CA LYS A 421 -25.11 -37.58 -2.40
C LYS A 421 -24.22 -38.77 -2.77
N LEU A 422 -22.89 -38.63 -2.64
CA LEU A 422 -21.99 -39.74 -2.90
C LEU A 422 -21.89 -40.70 -1.71
N HIS A 423 -21.09 -41.77 -1.85
CA HIS A 423 -20.88 -42.78 -0.82
C HIS A 423 -20.51 -42.16 0.55
N ASN A 424 -20.85 -42.85 1.64
CA ASN A 424 -20.75 -42.34 3.02
C ASN A 424 -19.43 -41.64 3.40
N ILE A 425 -18.30 -42.08 2.87
CA ILE A 425 -17.00 -41.47 3.11
C ILE A 425 -16.84 -40.14 2.36
N LEU A 426 -17.37 -40.04 1.14
CA LEU A 426 -17.24 -38.84 0.32
C LEU A 426 -18.21 -37.71 0.68
N LYS A 427 -19.25 -38.01 1.46
CA LYS A 427 -20.24 -36.98 1.91
C LYS A 427 -19.61 -35.81 2.65
N GLY A 428 -18.47 -36.02 3.30
CA GLY A 428 -17.76 -35.02 4.06
C GLY A 428 -16.82 -34.15 3.21
N VAL A 429 -16.55 -34.51 1.98
CA VAL A 429 -15.59 -33.77 1.13
C VAL A 429 -16.22 -32.45 0.67
N VAL A 430 -15.48 -31.36 0.88
CA VAL A 430 -15.77 -30.02 0.39
C VAL A 430 -14.56 -29.55 -0.42
N PHE A 431 -14.79 -29.14 -1.64
CA PHE A 431 -13.76 -28.60 -2.50
C PHE A 431 -14.13 -27.21 -2.99
N SER A 432 -13.20 -26.27 -2.91
CA SER A 432 -13.35 -24.95 -3.51
C SER A 432 -12.09 -24.58 -4.27
N ALA A 433 -12.26 -24.00 -5.46
CA ALA A 433 -11.19 -23.48 -6.29
C ALA A 433 -11.63 -22.18 -6.93
N ASN A 434 -10.74 -21.19 -6.90
CA ASN A 434 -10.92 -19.91 -7.55
C ASN A 434 -9.66 -19.63 -8.37
N LEU A 435 -9.84 -19.22 -9.63
CA LEU A 435 -8.78 -18.89 -10.58
C LEU A 435 -9.11 -17.58 -11.26
N THR A 436 -8.18 -16.61 -11.23
CA THR A 436 -8.29 -15.35 -11.96
C THR A 436 -7.10 -15.19 -12.90
N LEU A 437 -7.39 -14.97 -14.16
CA LEU A 437 -6.43 -14.64 -15.22
C LEU A 437 -6.66 -13.18 -15.62
N MET A 438 -5.61 -12.37 -15.57
CA MET A 438 -5.70 -10.93 -15.85
C MET A 438 -4.61 -10.48 -16.81
N ASP A 439 -4.98 -9.55 -17.68
CA ASP A 439 -4.07 -8.83 -18.55
C ASP A 439 -4.40 -7.34 -18.51
N SER A 440 -3.38 -6.50 -18.42
CA SER A 440 -3.53 -5.05 -18.35
C SER A 440 -2.50 -4.34 -19.21
N ASN A 441 -2.85 -3.14 -19.63
CA ASN A 441 -1.96 -2.26 -20.39
C ASN A 441 -2.19 -0.81 -20.00
N MET A 442 -1.10 -0.07 -19.84
CA MET A 442 -1.07 1.35 -19.59
C MET A 442 0.21 1.95 -20.19
N SER A 443 0.14 3.20 -20.63
CA SER A 443 1.31 3.95 -21.08
C SER A 443 1.88 4.78 -19.92
N TYR A 444 3.19 4.75 -19.77
CA TYR A 444 3.95 5.48 -18.77
C TYR A 444 4.95 6.43 -19.42
N PHE A 445 5.26 7.53 -18.74
CA PHE A 445 6.37 8.39 -19.13
C PHE A 445 7.70 7.85 -18.61
N GLU A 446 8.73 7.87 -19.43
CA GLU A 446 10.10 7.54 -19.03
C GLU A 446 11.05 8.65 -19.46
N THR A 447 11.99 8.98 -18.57
CA THR A 447 13.07 9.93 -18.88
C THR A 447 14.34 9.19 -19.26
N LEU A 448 14.78 9.35 -20.50
CA LEU A 448 16.00 8.74 -21.01
C LEU A 448 17.18 9.68 -20.83
N LYS A 449 18.25 9.21 -20.19
CA LYS A 449 19.56 9.86 -20.19
C LYS A 449 20.39 9.31 -21.34
N SER A 450 20.70 10.12 -22.31
CA SER A 450 21.63 9.78 -23.36
C SER A 450 22.85 10.69 -23.31
N ARG A 451 23.96 10.24 -23.86
CA ARG A 451 25.14 11.05 -24.04
C ARG A 451 25.36 11.27 -25.53
N VAL A 452 25.33 12.52 -25.95
CA VAL A 452 25.65 12.89 -27.34
C VAL A 452 27.03 13.52 -27.39
N LYS A 453 27.67 13.42 -28.54
CA LYS A 453 28.95 14.08 -28.77
C LYS A 453 28.76 15.59 -28.60
N ASN A 454 29.57 16.21 -27.74
CA ASN A 454 29.51 17.64 -27.51
C ASN A 454 30.00 18.38 -28.76
N PRO A 455 29.18 19.16 -29.46
CA PRO A 455 29.59 19.88 -30.65
C PRO A 455 30.68 20.95 -30.37
N ASN A 456 30.77 21.40 -29.12
CA ASN A 456 31.73 22.42 -28.69
C ASN A 456 33.04 21.79 -28.15
N PHE A 457 33.15 20.46 -28.15
CA PHE A 457 34.35 19.77 -27.68
C PHE A 457 35.54 20.01 -28.61
N THR A 458 36.63 20.51 -28.05
CA THR A 458 37.93 20.60 -28.71
C THR A 458 38.97 19.83 -27.88
N PRO A 459 39.82 18.98 -28.51
CA PRO A 459 40.88 18.29 -27.80
C PRO A 459 41.80 19.30 -27.08
N GLY A 460 42.00 19.13 -25.78
CA GLY A 460 42.76 20.06 -24.93
C GLY A 460 41.99 21.26 -24.38
N GLY A 461 40.70 21.41 -24.73
CA GLY A 461 39.80 22.40 -24.14
C GLY A 461 39.20 21.93 -22.79
N THR A 462 38.43 22.81 -22.15
CA THR A 462 37.76 22.54 -20.86
C THR A 462 36.47 21.75 -21.01
N GLU A 463 35.91 21.66 -22.21
CA GLU A 463 34.66 21.00 -22.50
C GLU A 463 34.78 19.47 -22.52
N LYS A 464 33.79 18.78 -21.95
CA LYS A 464 33.75 17.31 -22.00
C LYS A 464 33.39 16.82 -23.41
N PRO A 465 33.96 15.68 -23.87
CA PRO A 465 33.69 15.14 -25.21
C PRO A 465 32.23 14.73 -25.44
N PHE A 466 31.53 14.45 -24.39
CA PHE A 466 30.09 14.09 -24.42
C PHE A 466 29.30 14.97 -23.46
N MET A 467 28.16 15.42 -23.91
CA MET A 467 27.16 16.11 -23.07
C MET A 467 25.95 15.21 -22.81
N PRO A 468 25.39 15.26 -21.62
CA PRO A 468 24.15 14.54 -21.34
C PRO A 468 22.99 15.20 -22.10
N VAL A 469 22.19 14.41 -22.77
CA VAL A 469 20.93 14.84 -23.37
C VAL A 469 19.85 13.95 -22.75
N ASN A 470 18.87 14.60 -22.16
CA ASN A 470 17.74 13.95 -21.58
C ASN A 470 16.54 14.11 -22.51
N SER A 471 15.82 13.04 -22.76
CA SER A 471 14.59 13.03 -23.52
C SER A 471 13.50 12.31 -22.76
N GLU A 472 12.25 12.63 -23.07
CA GLU A 472 11.12 11.95 -22.49
C GLU A 472 10.46 11.08 -23.57
N ILE A 473 10.19 9.84 -23.25
CA ILE A 473 9.47 8.90 -24.11
C ILE A 473 8.24 8.35 -23.39
N VAL A 474 7.36 7.72 -24.15
CA VAL A 474 6.20 6.98 -23.64
C VAL A 474 6.41 5.52 -23.99
N TYR A 475 6.20 4.63 -23.03
CA TYR A 475 6.24 3.19 -23.22
C TYR A 475 5.00 2.53 -22.62
N GLU A 476 4.68 1.32 -23.09
CA GLU A 476 3.55 0.53 -22.61
C GLU A 476 4.01 -0.58 -21.68
N ASP A 477 3.30 -0.76 -20.58
CA ASP A 477 3.49 -1.87 -19.65
C ASP A 477 2.17 -2.21 -18.94
N ARG A 478 2.17 -3.30 -18.16
CA ARG A 478 1.08 -3.67 -17.28
C ARG A 478 0.89 -2.66 -16.15
N LEU A 479 -0.29 -2.67 -15.54
CA LEU A 479 -0.57 -1.85 -14.36
C LEU A 479 0.33 -2.25 -13.18
N LEU A 480 0.74 -1.25 -12.41
CA LEU A 480 1.48 -1.46 -11.15
C LEU A 480 0.66 -2.30 -10.18
N ASN A 481 1.35 -3.18 -9.44
CA ASN A 481 0.77 -4.06 -8.42
C ASN A 481 -0.34 -5.00 -8.93
N GLN A 482 -0.44 -5.23 -10.24
CA GLN A 482 -1.43 -6.12 -10.83
C GLN A 482 -0.77 -7.47 -11.17
N PRO A 483 -1.19 -8.59 -10.52
CA PRO A 483 -0.75 -9.93 -10.90
C PRO A 483 -1.49 -10.41 -12.16
N SER A 484 -0.83 -11.23 -12.98
CA SER A 484 -1.46 -11.85 -14.17
C SER A 484 -2.25 -13.10 -13.82
N LEU A 485 -1.88 -13.77 -12.73
CA LEU A 485 -2.52 -15.01 -12.27
C LEU A 485 -2.69 -15.01 -10.76
N LEU A 486 -3.91 -15.28 -10.32
CA LEU A 486 -4.26 -15.59 -8.92
C LEU A 486 -5.00 -16.92 -8.89
N PHE A 487 -4.67 -17.78 -7.94
CA PHE A 487 -5.55 -18.90 -7.64
C PHE A 487 -5.57 -19.24 -6.15
N ASN A 488 -6.73 -19.72 -5.72
CA ASN A 488 -6.95 -20.25 -4.38
C ASN A 488 -7.61 -21.62 -4.53
N VAL A 489 -7.06 -22.63 -3.86
CA VAL A 489 -7.62 -23.97 -3.83
C VAL A 489 -7.75 -24.42 -2.40
N SER A 490 -8.88 -24.98 -2.02
CA SER A 490 -9.11 -25.52 -0.69
C SER A 490 -9.79 -26.88 -0.79
N LEU A 491 -9.22 -27.85 -0.11
CA LEU A 491 -9.80 -29.17 0.09
C LEU A 491 -10.15 -29.36 1.55
N GLY A 492 -11.38 -29.69 1.83
CA GLY A 492 -11.90 -29.89 3.14
C GLY A 492 -12.57 -31.24 3.33
N TYR A 493 -12.61 -31.68 4.57
CA TYR A 493 -13.32 -32.87 4.97
C TYR A 493 -14.07 -32.66 6.29
N ASP A 494 -15.41 -32.77 6.23
CA ASP A 494 -16.30 -32.65 7.38
C ASP A 494 -16.95 -34.00 7.65
N TYR A 495 -16.57 -34.66 8.74
CA TYR A 495 -17.14 -35.94 9.11
C TYR A 495 -17.44 -36.00 10.60
N LYS A 496 -18.73 -36.16 10.95
CA LYS A 496 -19.19 -36.23 12.34
C LYS A 496 -18.69 -35.03 13.16
N LYS A 497 -17.74 -35.27 14.07
CA LYS A 497 -17.13 -34.28 14.96
C LYS A 497 -15.88 -33.64 14.42
N PHE A 498 -15.34 -34.16 13.34
CA PHE A 498 -14.10 -33.70 12.72
C PHE A 498 -14.34 -32.81 11.53
N SER A 499 -13.56 -31.72 11.42
CA SER A 499 -13.48 -30.84 10.26
C SER A 499 -12.02 -30.50 10.00
N GLY A 500 -11.54 -30.75 8.79
CA GLY A 500 -10.20 -30.43 8.35
C GLY A 500 -10.22 -29.66 7.04
N ARG A 501 -9.32 -28.73 6.87
CA ARG A 501 -9.13 -27.93 5.64
C ARG A 501 -7.65 -27.79 5.35
N ILE A 502 -7.28 -27.93 4.09
CA ILE A 502 -5.98 -27.53 3.56
C ILE A 502 -6.24 -26.56 2.41
N SER A 503 -5.51 -25.46 2.38
CA SER A 503 -5.66 -24.42 1.36
C SER A 503 -4.32 -23.97 0.81
N CYS A 504 -4.31 -23.66 -0.48
CA CYS A 504 -3.21 -23.10 -1.23
C CYS A 504 -3.63 -21.77 -1.82
N ASN A 505 -2.86 -20.73 -1.58
CA ASN A 505 -3.02 -19.42 -2.22
C ASN A 505 -1.79 -19.16 -3.08
N TYR A 506 -2.00 -18.79 -4.32
CA TYR A 506 -0.95 -18.43 -5.27
C TYR A 506 -1.23 -17.05 -5.85
N GLN A 507 -0.18 -16.26 -5.95
CA GLN A 507 -0.16 -14.99 -6.64
C GLN A 507 1.08 -14.92 -7.53
N ASP A 508 0.90 -14.58 -8.80
CA ASP A 508 2.01 -14.29 -9.70
C ASP A 508 2.71 -12.99 -9.34
N GLY A 509 3.93 -12.82 -9.87
CA GLY A 509 4.72 -11.62 -9.62
C GLY A 509 4.09 -10.35 -10.19
N VAL A 510 4.24 -9.23 -9.46
CA VAL A 510 3.72 -7.92 -9.84
C VAL A 510 4.85 -6.94 -10.14
N LEU A 511 4.59 -5.99 -11.05
CA LEU A 511 5.44 -4.81 -11.24
C LEU A 511 5.26 -3.88 -10.05
N VAL A 512 6.36 -3.49 -9.38
CA VAL A 512 6.31 -2.66 -8.16
C VAL A 512 6.60 -1.20 -8.45
N SER A 513 7.48 -0.93 -9.41
CA SER A 513 7.84 0.44 -9.81
C SER A 513 7.94 0.54 -11.32
N GLU A 514 7.57 1.72 -11.86
CA GLU A 514 7.78 2.05 -13.27
C GLU A 514 9.14 2.69 -13.51
N GLN A 515 9.97 2.84 -12.48
CA GLN A 515 11.19 3.66 -12.53
C GLN A 515 12.26 3.07 -13.44
N HIS A 516 12.71 3.92 -14.36
CA HIS A 516 13.99 3.90 -15.10
C HIS A 516 14.34 2.64 -15.89
N ARG A 517 13.62 2.42 -16.99
CA ARG A 517 14.00 1.38 -17.96
C ARG A 517 15.33 1.59 -18.67
N GLN A 518 15.93 2.79 -18.60
CA GLN A 518 17.26 3.02 -19.17
C GLN A 518 18.37 2.24 -18.49
N ASP A 519 18.22 2.08 -17.18
CA ASP A 519 18.84 1.00 -16.43
C ASP A 519 17.71 0.03 -16.09
N ALA A 520 17.36 -0.89 -17.00
CA ALA A 520 16.41 -1.95 -16.69
C ALA A 520 16.81 -2.76 -15.43
N ALA A 521 18.02 -2.48 -14.90
CA ALA A 521 18.47 -2.83 -13.56
C ALA A 521 17.57 -2.28 -12.45
N ASP A 522 16.83 -1.18 -12.67
CA ASP A 522 16.03 -0.51 -11.62
C ASP A 522 14.56 -0.88 -11.64
N VAL A 523 14.07 -1.59 -12.65
CA VAL A 523 12.70 -2.13 -12.65
C VAL A 523 12.60 -3.24 -11.62
N GLU A 524 11.73 -3.03 -10.64
CA GLU A 524 11.51 -4.00 -9.57
C GLU A 524 10.20 -4.75 -9.78
N SER A 525 10.26 -6.06 -9.64
CA SER A 525 9.10 -6.94 -9.60
C SER A 525 9.15 -7.90 -8.41
N THR A 526 7.97 -8.32 -7.94
CA THR A 526 7.89 -9.41 -6.98
C THR A 526 7.99 -10.75 -7.71
N ARG A 527 8.46 -11.79 -7.02
CA ARG A 527 8.36 -13.17 -7.50
C ARG A 527 6.98 -13.75 -7.18
N PRO A 528 6.57 -14.81 -7.90
CA PRO A 528 5.38 -15.55 -7.51
C PRO A 528 5.44 -16.01 -6.05
N PHE A 529 4.31 -15.88 -5.38
CA PHE A 529 4.16 -16.25 -3.97
C PHE A 529 3.13 -17.36 -3.83
N THR A 530 3.50 -18.43 -3.10
CA THR A 530 2.62 -19.56 -2.84
C THR A 530 2.57 -19.83 -1.34
N LYS A 531 1.38 -19.82 -0.76
CA LYS A 531 1.17 -20.04 0.68
C LYS A 531 0.24 -21.23 0.90
N TRP A 532 0.66 -22.12 1.80
CA TRP A 532 -0.16 -23.24 2.24
C TRP A 532 -0.54 -23.10 3.71
N ASP A 533 -1.84 -23.28 3.97
CA ASP A 533 -2.41 -23.23 5.31
C ASP A 533 -3.22 -24.49 5.58
N MET A 534 -3.30 -24.93 6.85
CA MET A 534 -4.11 -26.04 7.27
C MET A 534 -4.90 -25.68 8.54
N GLN A 535 -6.14 -26.07 8.58
CA GLN A 535 -7.02 -25.91 9.74
C GLN A 535 -7.66 -27.22 10.11
N LEU A 536 -7.66 -27.54 11.40
CA LEU A 536 -8.27 -28.72 11.97
C LEU A 536 -9.22 -28.30 13.09
N LYS A 537 -10.40 -28.91 13.16
CA LYS A 537 -11.36 -28.69 14.24
C LYS A 537 -11.95 -30.03 14.66
N TYR A 538 -12.03 -30.25 15.97
CA TYR A 538 -12.68 -31.41 16.55
C TYR A 538 -13.69 -30.98 17.63
N LYS A 539 -14.97 -31.33 17.47
CA LYS A 539 -16.02 -31.08 18.45
C LYS A 539 -15.93 -32.13 19.55
N LEU A 540 -15.42 -31.75 20.70
CA LEU A 540 -15.42 -32.62 21.90
C LEU A 540 -16.83 -32.86 22.42
N THR A 541 -17.57 -31.77 22.61
CA THR A 541 -18.98 -31.77 23.03
C THR A 541 -19.76 -30.77 22.17
N ASN A 542 -21.04 -30.61 22.46
CA ASN A 542 -21.86 -29.55 21.80
C ASN A 542 -21.44 -28.12 22.20
N ARG A 543 -20.67 -27.98 23.28
CA ARG A 543 -20.22 -26.67 23.81
C ARG A 543 -18.72 -26.42 23.64
N PHE A 544 -17.93 -27.47 23.44
CA PHE A 544 -16.46 -27.36 23.35
C PHE A 544 -15.92 -27.96 22.07
N SER A 545 -15.07 -27.20 21.41
CA SER A 545 -14.33 -27.61 20.22
C SER A 545 -12.84 -27.32 20.41
N LEU A 546 -12.00 -28.26 20.03
CA LEU A 546 -10.55 -28.07 19.87
C LEU A 546 -10.30 -27.62 18.43
N TYR A 547 -9.45 -26.64 18.23
CA TYR A 547 -8.99 -26.25 16.90
C TYR A 547 -7.47 -26.09 16.86
N ALA A 548 -6.90 -26.38 15.69
CA ALA A 548 -5.51 -26.14 15.38
C ALA A 548 -5.42 -25.49 13.99
N THR A 549 -4.59 -24.47 13.87
CA THR A 549 -4.31 -23.78 12.61
C THR A 549 -2.81 -23.77 12.39
N LEU A 550 -2.37 -24.24 11.23
CA LEU A 550 -1.00 -24.12 10.73
C LEU A 550 -1.01 -23.14 9.56
N SER A 551 -0.37 -22.01 9.73
CA SER A 551 -0.26 -20.98 8.70
C SER A 551 1.13 -20.99 8.07
N ASN A 552 1.18 -20.87 6.74
CA ASN A 552 2.42 -20.86 5.96
C ASN A 552 3.36 -22.03 6.29
N PHE A 553 2.81 -23.26 6.39
CA PHE A 553 3.61 -24.42 6.81
C PHE A 553 4.73 -24.81 5.82
N THR A 554 4.70 -24.26 4.59
CA THR A 554 5.76 -24.38 3.59
C THR A 554 6.86 -23.33 3.74
N LYS A 555 6.72 -22.39 4.70
CA LYS A 555 7.68 -21.30 4.97
C LYS A 555 7.97 -20.47 3.73
N SER A 556 6.93 -20.11 2.97
CA SER A 556 7.08 -19.27 1.77
C SER A 556 7.60 -17.88 2.14
N SER A 557 8.45 -17.32 1.29
CA SER A 557 9.04 -15.99 1.45
C SER A 557 8.55 -15.05 0.36
N ASP A 558 8.34 -13.79 0.72
CA ASP A 558 8.12 -12.71 -0.26
C ASP A 558 9.47 -12.24 -0.80
N ARG A 559 9.56 -12.07 -2.12
CA ARG A 559 10.82 -11.73 -2.79
C ARG A 559 10.59 -10.65 -3.82
N ARG A 560 11.34 -9.56 -3.70
CA ARG A 560 11.50 -8.57 -4.76
C ARG A 560 12.83 -8.77 -5.47
N ARG A 561 12.84 -8.52 -6.77
CA ARG A 561 14.05 -8.61 -7.60
C ARG A 561 14.09 -7.42 -8.57
N ARG A 562 15.28 -7.13 -9.03
CA ARG A 562 15.49 -6.33 -10.24
C ARG A 562 15.39 -7.21 -11.46
N ASP A 563 14.60 -6.82 -12.45
CA ASP A 563 14.21 -7.71 -13.54
C ASP A 563 15.38 -8.13 -14.44
N ILE A 564 16.30 -7.25 -14.79
CA ILE A 564 17.42 -7.59 -15.65
C ILE A 564 18.45 -8.49 -14.98
N THR A 565 18.84 -8.15 -13.76
CA THR A 565 19.91 -8.88 -13.07
C THR A 565 19.41 -10.11 -12.32
N ASN A 566 18.08 -10.24 -12.20
CA ASN A 566 17.42 -11.25 -11.35
C ASN A 566 17.90 -11.19 -9.88
N TYR A 567 18.46 -10.05 -9.50
CA TYR A 567 19.06 -9.84 -8.19
C TYR A 567 18.00 -9.61 -7.12
N PRO A 568 18.04 -10.29 -5.99
CA PRO A 568 17.09 -10.05 -4.91
C PRO A 568 17.37 -8.70 -4.25
N VAL A 569 16.42 -7.77 -4.39
CA VAL A 569 16.47 -6.47 -3.70
C VAL A 569 16.01 -6.61 -2.26
N ARG A 570 14.98 -7.45 -2.06
CA ARG A 570 14.37 -7.69 -0.74
C ARG A 570 13.87 -9.12 -0.68
N VAL A 571 14.17 -9.78 0.44
CA VAL A 571 13.59 -11.10 0.75
C VAL A 571 13.05 -11.04 2.17
N GLU A 572 11.75 -11.28 2.32
CA GLU A 572 11.08 -11.37 3.61
C GLU A 572 10.71 -12.82 3.89
N TYR A 573 11.25 -13.35 4.98
CA TYR A 573 10.97 -14.69 5.44
C TYR A 573 9.90 -14.68 6.51
N TYR A 574 8.74 -15.22 6.17
CA TYR A 574 7.65 -15.43 7.10
C TYR A 574 7.71 -16.91 7.52
N GLY A 575 8.03 -17.17 8.77
CA GLY A 575 8.02 -18.52 9.32
C GLY A 575 6.64 -19.18 9.24
N SER A 576 6.55 -20.43 9.64
CA SER A 576 5.26 -21.08 9.90
C SER A 576 4.76 -20.69 11.28
N ALA A 577 3.44 -20.47 11.40
CA ALA A 577 2.78 -20.21 12.68
C ALA A 577 1.79 -21.32 12.99
N ALA A 578 1.79 -21.79 14.24
CA ALA A 578 0.85 -22.78 14.74
C ALA A 578 0.05 -22.21 15.90
N TYR A 579 -1.27 -22.33 15.83
CA TYR A 579 -2.17 -21.92 16.88
C TYR A 579 -3.04 -23.11 17.30
N VAL A 580 -3.14 -23.36 18.58
CA VAL A 580 -4.04 -24.37 19.17
C VAL A 580 -4.90 -23.69 20.20
N GLY A 581 -6.18 -23.98 20.22
CA GLY A 581 -7.11 -23.38 21.16
C GLY A 581 -8.40 -24.15 21.34
N PHE A 582 -9.17 -23.69 22.30
CA PHE A 582 -10.52 -24.20 22.60
C PHE A 582 -11.54 -23.11 22.28
N ASN A 583 -12.69 -23.55 21.77
CA ASN A 583 -13.83 -22.67 21.52
C ASN A 583 -15.11 -23.32 22.04
#